data_aae8013c850fbd451ce1e8b3e33948be
#
_entry.id   aae8013c850fbd451ce1e8b3e33948be
#
_cell.length_a   1.000
_cell.length_b   1.000
_cell.length_c   1.000
_cell.angle_alpha   90.00
_cell.angle_beta   90.00
_cell.angle_gamma   90.00
#
_symmetry.space_group_name_H-M   'P 1'
#
loop_
_entity.id
_entity.type
_entity.pdbx_description
1 polymer ?
#
loop_
_entity_poly.entity_id
_entity_poly.type
_entity_poly.pdbx_seq_one_letter_code
_entity_poly.pdbx_strand_id
1 'polypeptide(L)'
;MRRRALVSAFAGLLAAGACTHRIRTIILDPNPDVRGGEAAATLGVPPGHLPSEGECRIWIPGTPPGRQPRPKSRPCPGIESLAPAGSWIIYRPLENRKLVYVRLVDARQAGLVIRTRIFDIETTRLLREETP
;
A
#
# COMPACT_ATOMS: atom_id res chain seq x y z
N MET A 1 72.46 22.60 11.00
CA MET A 1 71.61 22.33 9.88
C MET A 1 70.27 21.77 10.41
N ARG A 2 69.23 22.56 10.29
CA ARG A 2 67.91 22.22 10.83
C ARG A 2 67.08 21.54 9.71
N ARG A 3 66.75 20.29 9.87
CA ARG A 3 65.77 19.59 8.97
C ARG A 3 64.38 19.71 9.59
N ARG A 4 63.52 20.46 8.93
CA ARG A 4 62.08 20.56 9.27
C ARG A 4 61.37 19.35 8.69
N ALA A 5 60.78 18.52 9.53
CA ALA A 5 59.88 17.47 9.12
C ALA A 5 58.48 18.06 8.93
N LEU A 6 57.96 17.94 7.70
CA LEU A 6 56.58 18.26 7.36
C LEU A 6 55.72 17.06 7.73
N VAL A 7 54.85 17.22 8.71
CA VAL A 7 53.81 16.24 9.05
C VAL A 7 52.59 16.56 8.20
N SER A 8 52.33 15.73 7.20
CA SER A 8 51.11 15.80 6.42
C SER A 8 50.00 15.09 7.19
N ALA A 9 49.04 15.85 7.69
CA ALA A 9 47.79 15.31 8.25
C ALA A 9 46.85 14.96 7.12
N PHE A 10 46.63 13.66 6.89
CA PHE A 10 45.53 13.16 6.05
C PHE A 10 44.24 13.17 6.86
N ALA A 11 43.37 14.14 6.61
CA ALA A 11 42.01 14.13 7.10
C ALA A 11 41.18 13.22 6.21
N GLY A 12 40.90 11.99 6.66
CA GLY A 12 39.96 11.07 6.03
C GLY A 12 38.54 11.54 6.24
N LEU A 13 37.89 11.98 5.17
CA LEU A 13 36.48 12.31 5.17
C LEU A 13 35.70 11.01 5.07
N LEU A 14 35.15 10.51 6.18
CA LEU A 14 34.20 9.43 6.21
C LEU A 14 32.84 9.98 5.75
N ALA A 15 32.51 9.76 4.49
CA ALA A 15 31.16 9.99 3.98
C ALA A 15 30.25 8.88 4.52
N ALA A 16 29.53 9.15 5.60
CA ALA A 16 28.45 8.30 6.05
C ALA A 16 27.29 8.43 5.06
N GLY A 17 27.15 7.44 4.18
CA GLY A 17 25.99 7.30 3.30
C GLY A 17 24.76 6.99 4.14
N ALA A 18 23.99 8.00 4.51
CA ALA A 18 22.70 7.82 5.11
C ALA A 18 21.72 7.34 4.01
N CYS A 19 21.41 6.04 4.01
CA CYS A 19 20.28 5.51 3.28
C CYS A 19 18.99 6.04 3.93
N THR A 20 18.55 7.21 3.51
CA THR A 20 17.25 7.73 3.89
C THR A 20 16.19 7.00 3.06
N HIS A 21 15.56 5.98 3.65
CA HIS A 21 14.31 5.46 3.14
C HIS A 21 13.27 6.56 3.24
N ARG A 22 13.01 7.25 2.14
CA ARG A 22 11.88 8.18 2.07
C ARG A 22 10.59 7.38 2.01
N ILE A 23 10.00 7.16 3.16
CA ILE A 23 8.59 6.78 3.25
C ILE A 23 7.83 8.03 2.79
N ARG A 24 7.37 8.05 1.55
CA ARG A 24 6.44 9.07 1.09
C ARG A 24 5.07 8.75 1.67
N THR A 25 4.82 9.23 2.87
CA THR A 25 3.46 9.35 3.37
C THR A 25 2.84 10.52 2.63
N ILE A 26 2.03 10.25 1.62
CA ILE A 26 1.21 11.29 0.99
C ILE A 26 0.04 11.49 1.95
N ILE A 27 0.14 12.51 2.80
CA ILE A 27 -0.98 13.01 3.57
C ILE A 27 -1.85 13.74 2.55
N LEU A 28 -2.94 13.12 2.14
CA LEU A 28 -3.96 13.79 1.33
C LEU A 28 -4.66 14.80 2.23
N ASP A 29 -4.39 16.07 1.93
CA ASP A 29 -5.05 17.21 2.59
C ASP A 29 -6.58 17.10 2.42
N PRO A 30 -7.39 17.26 3.49
CA PRO A 30 -8.85 17.13 3.42
C PRO A 30 -9.56 18.28 2.69
N ASN A 31 -8.85 19.08 1.91
CA ASN A 31 -9.45 20.23 1.21
C ASN A 31 -10.05 19.79 -0.14
N PRO A 32 -11.39 19.90 -0.33
CA PRO A 32 -12.08 19.44 -1.54
C PRO A 32 -11.89 20.34 -2.77
N ASP A 33 -11.11 21.41 -2.70
CA ASP A 33 -11.03 22.46 -3.74
C ASP A 33 -9.80 22.35 -4.67
N VAL A 34 -9.09 21.24 -4.70
CA VAL A 34 -8.01 21.06 -5.68
C VAL A 34 -8.59 20.64 -7.03
N ARG A 35 -8.94 21.61 -7.83
CA ARG A 35 -9.28 21.42 -9.25
C ARG A 35 -8.03 20.96 -9.98
N GLY A 36 -8.04 19.71 -10.46
CA GLY A 36 -7.03 19.20 -11.39
C GLY A 36 -6.17 18.04 -10.88
N GLY A 37 -6.64 17.29 -9.90
CA GLY A 37 -6.03 16.02 -9.48
C GLY A 37 -7.00 14.86 -9.69
N GLU A 38 -6.48 13.66 -9.84
CA GLU A 38 -7.23 12.42 -9.84
C GLU A 38 -8.35 12.47 -8.79
N ALA A 39 -9.58 12.19 -9.22
CA ALA A 39 -10.71 12.08 -8.30
C ALA A 39 -10.29 11.20 -7.12
N ALA A 40 -10.46 11.71 -5.91
CA ALA A 40 -10.03 11.00 -4.70
C ALA A 40 -10.49 9.55 -4.79
N ALA A 41 -9.54 8.61 -4.77
CA ALA A 41 -9.87 7.21 -4.94
C ALA A 41 -10.85 6.78 -3.86
N THR A 42 -11.97 6.19 -4.27
CA THR A 42 -12.97 5.62 -3.37
C THR A 42 -12.85 4.10 -3.39
N LEU A 43 -13.26 3.49 -2.27
CA LEU A 43 -13.38 2.04 -2.20
C LEU A 43 -14.49 1.57 -3.15
N GLY A 44 -14.13 1.05 -4.32
CA GLY A 44 -15.08 0.61 -5.34
C GLY A 44 -15.74 -0.75 -5.06
N VAL A 45 -15.81 -1.17 -3.80
CA VAL A 45 -16.38 -2.46 -3.37
C VAL A 45 -17.62 -2.19 -2.53
N PRO A 46 -18.80 -2.73 -2.91
CA PRO A 46 -20.00 -2.57 -2.10
C PRO A 46 -19.85 -3.15 -0.70
N PRO A 47 -20.44 -2.53 0.35
CA PRO A 47 -20.26 -2.96 1.74
C PRO A 47 -20.60 -4.43 2.00
N GLY A 48 -21.65 -4.95 1.36
CA GLY A 48 -22.07 -6.36 1.48
C GLY A 48 -21.10 -7.36 0.82
N HIS A 49 -20.09 -6.89 0.10
CA HIS A 49 -19.08 -7.71 -0.58
C HIS A 49 -17.70 -7.66 0.11
N LEU A 50 -17.57 -6.95 1.19
CA LEU A 50 -16.35 -6.95 2.00
C LEU A 50 -16.21 -8.28 2.74
N PRO A 51 -14.97 -8.78 2.98
CA PRO A 51 -14.76 -9.97 3.79
C PRO A 51 -15.17 -9.73 5.25
N SER A 52 -15.31 -10.80 6.00
CA SER A 52 -15.49 -10.73 7.44
C SER A 52 -14.27 -10.11 8.13
N GLU A 53 -14.46 -9.58 9.32
CA GLU A 53 -13.38 -9.00 10.10
C GLU A 53 -12.28 -10.03 10.39
N GLY A 54 -11.03 -9.63 10.19
CA GLY A 54 -9.86 -10.50 10.32
C GLY A 54 -9.61 -11.41 9.12
N GLU A 55 -10.45 -11.35 8.09
CA GLU A 55 -10.36 -12.18 6.90
C GLU A 55 -10.05 -11.39 5.62
N CYS A 56 -9.75 -12.12 4.57
CA CYS A 56 -9.41 -11.60 3.27
C CYS A 56 -10.38 -12.04 2.17
N ARG A 57 -10.38 -11.28 1.07
CA ARG A 57 -11.12 -11.60 -0.14
C ARG A 57 -10.31 -11.23 -1.38
N ILE A 58 -10.37 -12.06 -2.41
CA ILE A 58 -9.91 -11.70 -3.75
C ILE A 58 -11.05 -10.99 -4.48
N TRP A 59 -10.76 -9.83 -5.06
CA TRP A 59 -11.68 -9.02 -5.84
C TRP A 59 -11.11 -8.74 -7.22
N ILE A 60 -11.92 -8.95 -8.24
CA ILE A 60 -11.54 -8.67 -9.64
C ILE A 60 -12.17 -7.33 -10.04
N PRO A 61 -11.38 -6.26 -10.21
CA PRO A 61 -11.88 -4.97 -10.66
C PRO A 61 -12.56 -5.10 -12.04
N GLY A 62 -13.65 -4.36 -12.22
CA GLY A 62 -14.41 -4.40 -13.48
C GLY A 62 -15.36 -5.59 -13.63
N THR A 63 -15.30 -6.57 -12.75
CA THR A 63 -16.24 -7.69 -12.71
C THR A 63 -17.41 -7.33 -11.79
N PRO A 64 -18.66 -7.56 -12.20
CA PRO A 64 -19.82 -7.30 -11.36
C PRO A 64 -19.76 -8.03 -10.02
N PRO A 65 -20.30 -7.43 -8.92
CA PRO A 65 -20.26 -8.04 -7.60
C PRO A 65 -20.81 -9.47 -7.53
N GLY A 66 -21.86 -9.78 -8.27
CA GLY A 66 -22.45 -11.13 -8.32
C GLY A 66 -21.61 -12.20 -9.04
N ARG A 67 -20.56 -11.80 -9.75
CA ARG A 67 -19.64 -12.67 -10.50
C ARG A 67 -18.23 -12.72 -9.92
N GLN A 68 -18.03 -12.15 -8.73
CA GLN A 68 -16.74 -12.18 -8.05
C GLN A 68 -16.37 -13.59 -7.59
N PRO A 69 -15.07 -13.91 -7.49
CA PRO A 69 -14.60 -15.20 -7.00
C PRO A 69 -15.13 -15.53 -5.61
N ARG A 70 -15.42 -16.80 -5.37
CA ARG A 70 -15.80 -17.33 -4.06
C ARG A 70 -14.63 -18.05 -3.42
N PRO A 71 -14.58 -18.16 -2.10
CA PRO A 71 -15.53 -17.64 -1.11
C PRO A 71 -15.39 -16.12 -0.88
N LYS A 72 -16.42 -15.51 -0.33
CA LYS A 72 -16.44 -14.09 0.05
C LYS A 72 -15.44 -13.76 1.15
N SER A 73 -15.18 -14.69 2.05
CA SER A 73 -14.22 -14.56 3.14
C SER A 73 -13.36 -15.80 3.22
N ARG A 74 -12.06 -15.60 3.44
CA ARG A 74 -11.10 -16.68 3.64
C ARG A 74 -9.93 -16.21 4.52
N PRO A 75 -9.17 -17.14 5.12
CA PRO A 75 -7.94 -16.79 5.83
C PRO A 75 -6.98 -16.00 4.95
N CYS A 76 -6.32 -15.00 5.51
CA CYS A 76 -5.36 -14.16 4.79
C CYS A 76 -4.02 -14.85 4.48
N PRO A 77 -3.43 -15.69 5.35
CA PRO A 77 -2.17 -16.34 5.06
C PRO A 77 -2.20 -17.11 3.75
N GLY A 78 -1.24 -16.83 2.85
CA GLY A 78 -1.10 -17.50 1.56
C GLY A 78 -2.08 -17.05 0.47
N ILE A 79 -2.93 -16.07 0.72
CA ILE A 79 -3.92 -15.61 -0.27
C ILE A 79 -3.27 -15.03 -1.53
N GLU A 80 -2.07 -14.51 -1.42
CA GLU A 80 -1.31 -13.96 -2.55
C GLU A 80 -1.11 -15.01 -3.65
N SER A 81 -0.86 -16.27 -3.29
CA SER A 81 -0.68 -17.36 -4.26
C SER A 81 -1.95 -17.67 -5.06
N LEU A 82 -3.10 -17.23 -4.59
CA LEU A 82 -4.40 -17.42 -5.23
C LEU A 82 -4.88 -16.19 -6.00
N ALA A 83 -4.19 -15.06 -5.85
CA ALA A 83 -4.60 -13.78 -6.42
C ALA A 83 -4.14 -13.64 -7.87
N PRO A 84 -5.08 -13.57 -8.85
CA PRO A 84 -4.74 -13.35 -10.25
C PRO A 84 -4.03 -12.01 -10.49
N ALA A 85 -3.29 -11.90 -11.58
CA ALA A 85 -2.72 -10.63 -12.02
C ALA A 85 -3.84 -9.58 -12.19
N GLY A 86 -3.59 -8.37 -11.70
CA GLY A 86 -4.54 -7.26 -11.75
C GLY A 86 -5.69 -7.34 -10.74
N SER A 87 -5.74 -8.38 -9.90
CA SER A 87 -6.75 -8.49 -8.84
C SER A 87 -6.39 -7.62 -7.63
N TRP A 88 -7.36 -7.50 -6.72
CA TRP A 88 -7.16 -6.89 -5.41
C TRP A 88 -7.31 -7.95 -4.32
N ILE A 89 -6.55 -7.80 -3.24
CA ILE A 89 -6.73 -8.56 -2.02
C ILE A 89 -7.28 -7.60 -0.97
N ILE A 90 -8.52 -7.81 -0.55
CA ILE A 90 -9.20 -6.98 0.43
C ILE A 90 -9.04 -7.61 1.79
N TYR A 91 -8.63 -6.83 2.78
CA TYR A 91 -8.45 -7.25 4.16
C TYR A 91 -9.18 -6.33 5.12
N ARG A 92 -9.88 -6.90 6.10
CA ARG A 92 -10.50 -6.15 7.20
C ARG A 92 -9.77 -6.46 8.50
N PRO A 93 -9.01 -5.50 9.06
CA PRO A 93 -8.28 -5.74 10.32
C PRO A 93 -9.23 -5.86 11.51
N LEU A 94 -8.92 -6.79 12.43
CA LEU A 94 -9.64 -6.93 13.71
C LEU A 94 -9.35 -5.75 14.64
N GLU A 95 -8.15 -5.21 14.59
CA GLU A 95 -7.65 -4.17 15.49
C GLU A 95 -8.32 -2.81 15.23
N ASN A 96 -8.73 -2.58 13.99
CA ASN A 96 -9.44 -1.36 13.61
C ASN A 96 -10.53 -1.64 12.58
N ARG A 97 -11.75 -1.78 13.05
CA ARG A 97 -12.93 -2.11 12.24
C ARG A 97 -13.37 -1.00 11.29
N LYS A 98 -12.82 0.20 11.43
CA LYS A 98 -13.10 1.33 10.54
C LYS A 98 -12.27 1.32 9.27
N LEU A 99 -11.27 0.46 9.18
CA LEU A 99 -10.35 0.40 8.06
C LEU A 99 -10.63 -0.79 7.14
N VAL A 100 -10.34 -0.56 5.86
CA VAL A 100 -10.25 -1.59 4.83
C VAL A 100 -8.93 -1.43 4.11
N TYR A 101 -8.16 -2.52 4.05
CA TYR A 101 -6.91 -2.57 3.28
C TYR A 101 -7.18 -3.21 1.94
N VAL A 102 -6.75 -2.57 0.87
CA VAL A 102 -6.83 -3.10 -0.49
C VAL A 102 -5.42 -3.21 -1.04
N ARG A 103 -4.91 -4.43 -1.15
CA ARG A 103 -3.61 -4.72 -1.74
C ARG A 103 -3.80 -4.95 -3.24
N LEU A 104 -3.14 -4.15 -4.06
CA LEU A 104 -3.20 -4.23 -5.51
C LEU A 104 -2.15 -5.20 -6.01
N VAL A 105 -2.60 -6.20 -6.75
CA VAL A 105 -1.73 -7.18 -7.40
C VAL A 105 -1.30 -6.64 -8.76
N ASP A 106 -0.03 -6.84 -9.10
CA ASP A 106 0.53 -6.41 -10.38
C ASP A 106 -0.30 -6.91 -11.57
N ALA A 107 -0.47 -6.07 -12.58
CA ALA A 107 -1.29 -6.39 -13.76
C ALA A 107 -0.69 -7.49 -14.65
N ARG A 108 0.59 -7.80 -14.49
CA ARG A 108 1.34 -8.76 -15.30
C ARG A 108 1.79 -9.98 -14.50
N GLN A 109 1.85 -9.88 -13.18
CA GLN A 109 2.38 -10.93 -12.33
C GLN A 109 1.38 -11.28 -11.21
N ALA A 110 0.77 -12.44 -11.30
CA ALA A 110 -0.11 -12.97 -10.26
C ALA A 110 0.63 -13.07 -8.91
N GLY A 111 -0.06 -12.73 -7.83
CA GLY A 111 0.46 -12.83 -6.47
C GLY A 111 1.45 -11.73 -6.06
N LEU A 112 1.91 -10.89 -6.96
CA LEU A 112 2.81 -9.78 -6.64
C LEU A 112 2.04 -8.54 -6.20
N VAL A 113 2.03 -8.25 -4.91
CA VAL A 113 1.45 -7.02 -4.38
C VAL A 113 2.40 -5.85 -4.62
N ILE A 114 1.95 -4.85 -5.36
CA ILE A 114 2.72 -3.66 -5.72
C ILE A 114 2.34 -2.41 -4.92
N ARG A 115 1.17 -2.42 -4.29
CA ARG A 115 0.63 -1.26 -3.58
C ARG A 115 -0.44 -1.68 -2.60
N THR A 116 -0.54 -0.98 -1.48
CA THR A 116 -1.62 -1.14 -0.51
C THR A 116 -2.32 0.18 -0.32
N ARG A 117 -3.64 0.20 -0.48
CA ARG A 117 -4.50 1.35 -0.20
C ARG A 117 -5.31 1.08 1.05
N ILE A 118 -5.40 2.07 1.92
CA ILE A 118 -6.15 1.99 3.17
C ILE A 118 -7.31 2.97 3.09
N PHE A 119 -8.52 2.44 3.25
CA PHE A 119 -9.76 3.21 3.16
C PHE A 119 -10.48 3.25 4.50
N ASP A 120 -11.22 4.32 4.72
CA ASP A 120 -12.26 4.38 5.74
C ASP A 120 -13.49 3.62 5.25
N ILE A 121 -14.02 2.69 6.06
CA ILE A 121 -15.14 1.82 5.66
C ILE A 121 -16.47 2.58 5.55
N GLU A 122 -16.67 3.62 6.36
CA GLU A 122 -17.92 4.37 6.40
C GLU A 122 -17.97 5.41 5.28
N THR A 123 -16.90 6.17 5.11
CA THR A 123 -16.82 7.24 4.12
C THR A 123 -16.37 6.74 2.75
N THR A 124 -15.80 5.54 2.67
CA THR A 124 -15.16 4.94 1.49
C THR A 124 -13.97 5.74 0.94
N ARG A 125 -13.48 6.72 1.70
CA ARG A 125 -12.37 7.60 1.29
C ARG A 125 -11.02 6.92 1.48
N LEU A 126 -10.12 7.15 0.53
CA LEU A 126 -8.72 6.75 0.66
C LEU A 126 -8.06 7.59 1.77
N LEU A 127 -7.50 6.92 2.77
CA LEU A 127 -6.77 7.54 3.87
C LEU A 127 -5.27 7.55 3.64
N ARG A 128 -4.73 6.47 3.09
CA ARG A 128 -3.30 6.28 2.90
C ARG A 128 -3.01 5.30 1.79
N GLU A 129 -1.88 5.46 1.12
CA GLU A 129 -1.34 4.52 0.16
C GLU A 129 0.10 4.17 0.55
N GLU A 130 0.43 2.89 0.49
CA GLU A 130 1.75 2.36 0.83
C GLU A 130 2.31 1.55 -0.35
N THR A 131 3.61 1.67 -0.58
CA THR A 131 4.35 0.81 -1.50
C THR A 131 5.23 -0.14 -0.71
N PRO A 132 5.42 -1.38 -1.19
CA PRO A 132 6.32 -2.32 -0.54
C PRO A 132 7.74 -1.82 -0.43
#